data_6e2cb2e026d030f379cc185d2f71d4f3
#
_entry.id   6e2cb2e026d030f379cc185d2f71d4f3
#
_cell.length_a   1.000
_cell.length_b   1.000
_cell.length_c   1.000
_cell.angle_alpha   90.00
_cell.angle_beta   90.00
_cell.angle_gamma   90.00
#
_symmetry.space_group_name_H-M   'P 1'
#
loop_
_entity.id
_entity.type
_entity.pdbx_description
1 polymer ?
#
loop_
_entity_poly.entity_id
_entity_poly.type
_entity_poly.pdbx_seq_one_letter_code
_entity_poly.pdbx_strand_id
1 'polypeptide(L)'
;MTIIPSFISTSQVQASTTSVAAKALGIDVASYQSADLSAHAKAGSQFAIVKVSEGTSYRNPKGASQIKSAIANDMMPMGYHFATFSSNASLAKKEAQYAISSAKALGLPKGSYLACDYETGQGNIITNGKSVTAKAILAFMDEIKAAGYQPLLYASSSVLQNNINTPSIVKKYPNSLWVAAYAISGRVDKPNFKYFPSMDGV
;
A
#
# COMPACT_ATOMS: atom_id res chain seq x y z
N MET A 1 -48.88 -11.02 26.46
CA MET A 1 -48.30 -10.08 25.52
C MET A 1 -46.78 -10.38 25.50
N THR A 2 -46.35 -11.18 24.53
CA THR A 2 -44.99 -11.73 24.50
C THR A 2 -44.18 -10.89 23.53
N ILE A 3 -43.17 -10.19 24.05
CA ILE A 3 -42.27 -9.35 23.25
C ILE A 3 -41.13 -10.25 22.74
N ILE A 4 -41.07 -10.46 21.42
CA ILE A 4 -39.96 -11.17 20.76
C ILE A 4 -38.88 -10.13 20.45
N PRO A 5 -37.64 -10.29 20.96
CA PRO A 5 -36.56 -9.40 20.56
C PRO A 5 -36.12 -9.69 19.12
N SER A 6 -36.24 -8.70 18.25
CA SER A 6 -35.64 -8.73 16.91
C SER A 6 -34.13 -8.64 17.01
N PHE A 7 -33.44 -9.73 16.73
CA PHE A 7 -31.99 -9.71 16.51
C PHE A 7 -31.71 -9.08 15.14
N ILE A 8 -31.18 -7.85 15.14
CA ILE A 8 -30.60 -7.27 13.93
C ILE A 8 -29.25 -7.99 13.72
N SER A 9 -29.24 -8.94 12.81
CA SER A 9 -28.01 -9.54 12.32
C SER A 9 -27.23 -8.49 11.52
N THR A 10 -26.21 -7.90 12.11
CA THR A 10 -25.22 -7.14 11.38
C THR A 10 -24.38 -8.15 10.58
N SER A 11 -24.76 -8.38 9.33
CA SER A 11 -23.90 -9.11 8.39
C SER A 11 -22.59 -8.34 8.29
N GLN A 12 -21.56 -8.84 8.95
CA GLN A 12 -20.17 -8.45 8.68
C GLN A 12 -19.93 -8.89 7.23
N VAL A 13 -19.87 -7.93 6.33
CA VAL A 13 -19.35 -8.16 4.98
C VAL A 13 -17.87 -8.48 5.17
N GLN A 14 -17.56 -9.76 5.27
CA GLN A 14 -16.21 -10.27 5.23
C GLN A 14 -15.75 -10.04 3.79
N ALA A 15 -15.00 -8.95 3.56
CA ALA A 15 -14.40 -8.71 2.27
C ALA A 15 -13.54 -9.92 1.94
N SER A 16 -13.96 -10.67 0.92
CA SER A 16 -13.16 -11.72 0.33
C SER A 16 -11.82 -11.09 -0.06
N THR A 17 -10.73 -11.50 0.58
CA THR A 17 -9.38 -11.20 0.12
C THR A 17 -9.19 -12.00 -1.16
N THR A 18 -9.63 -11.45 -2.27
CA THR A 18 -9.42 -12.04 -3.59
C THR A 18 -7.92 -12.02 -3.83
N SER A 19 -7.31 -13.20 -3.89
CA SER A 19 -5.93 -13.31 -4.36
C SER A 19 -5.92 -13.04 -5.86
N VAL A 20 -4.98 -12.25 -6.33
CA VAL A 20 -4.80 -12.01 -7.76
C VAL A 20 -3.73 -12.93 -8.32
N ALA A 21 -3.88 -13.33 -9.59
CA ALA A 21 -2.92 -14.16 -10.27
C ALA A 21 -1.58 -13.42 -10.51
N ALA A 22 -0.50 -14.18 -10.71
CA ALA A 22 0.76 -13.60 -11.18
C ALA A 22 0.53 -12.84 -12.49
N LYS A 23 1.17 -11.67 -12.63
CA LYS A 23 1.01 -10.74 -13.77
C LYS A 23 -0.38 -10.09 -13.87
N ALA A 24 -1.19 -10.13 -12.81
CA ALA A 24 -2.42 -9.35 -12.78
C ALA A 24 -2.14 -7.86 -13.01
N LEU A 25 -3.05 -7.19 -13.69
CA LEU A 25 -3.04 -5.75 -13.85
C LEU A 25 -3.67 -5.08 -12.65
N GLY A 26 -3.16 -3.93 -12.27
CA GLY A 26 -3.75 -3.12 -11.22
C GLY A 26 -3.46 -1.64 -11.40
N ILE A 27 -3.96 -0.85 -10.49
CA ILE A 27 -3.76 0.59 -10.46
C ILE A 27 -3.34 1.02 -9.05
N ASP A 28 -2.60 2.10 -8.97
CA ASP A 28 -2.49 2.91 -7.76
C ASP A 28 -3.19 4.25 -7.95
N VAL A 29 -3.80 4.75 -6.89
CA VAL A 29 -4.61 5.97 -6.92
C VAL A 29 -4.48 6.80 -5.65
N ALA A 30 -4.57 8.10 -5.79
CA ALA A 30 -4.60 9.08 -4.71
C ALA A 30 -5.79 10.05 -4.89
N SER A 31 -5.76 11.19 -4.21
CA SER A 31 -6.82 12.21 -4.31
C SER A 31 -6.97 12.85 -5.70
N TYR A 32 -5.96 12.71 -6.55
CA TYR A 32 -5.99 13.26 -7.93
C TYR A 32 -6.86 12.44 -8.88
N GLN A 33 -6.98 11.13 -8.65
CA GLN A 33 -7.78 10.24 -9.48
C GLN A 33 -9.26 10.26 -9.07
N SER A 34 -10.11 9.63 -9.89
CA SER A 34 -11.53 9.46 -9.61
C SER A 34 -11.77 8.68 -8.31
N ALA A 35 -12.89 8.97 -7.65
CA ALA A 35 -13.41 8.14 -6.56
C ALA A 35 -14.07 6.85 -7.09
N ASP A 36 -14.62 6.89 -8.31
CA ASP A 36 -15.14 5.72 -9.01
C ASP A 36 -14.04 5.06 -9.84
N LEU A 37 -13.78 3.80 -9.57
CA LEU A 37 -12.75 2.97 -10.22
C LEU A 37 -13.34 1.95 -11.21
N SER A 38 -14.65 2.00 -11.47
CA SER A 38 -15.34 1.05 -12.34
C SER A 38 -14.77 0.98 -13.77
N ALA A 39 -14.31 2.13 -14.30
CA ALA A 39 -13.67 2.16 -15.62
C ALA A 39 -12.34 1.37 -15.65
N HIS A 40 -11.57 1.41 -14.56
CA HIS A 40 -10.32 0.65 -14.45
C HIS A 40 -10.58 -0.85 -14.32
N ALA A 41 -11.59 -1.25 -13.54
CA ALA A 41 -12.02 -2.64 -13.44
C ALA A 41 -12.47 -3.18 -14.81
N LYS A 42 -13.30 -2.42 -15.55
CA LYS A 42 -13.72 -2.76 -16.93
C LYS A 42 -12.55 -2.86 -17.90
N ALA A 43 -11.47 -2.11 -17.67
CA ALA A 43 -10.23 -2.19 -18.44
C ALA A 43 -9.31 -3.37 -18.04
N GLY A 44 -9.71 -4.18 -17.05
CA GLY A 44 -9.01 -5.40 -16.66
C GLY A 44 -8.16 -5.26 -15.38
N SER A 45 -8.27 -4.16 -14.63
CA SER A 45 -7.59 -4.04 -13.34
C SER A 45 -8.20 -5.00 -12.31
N GLN A 46 -7.35 -5.83 -11.68
CA GLN A 46 -7.75 -6.82 -10.69
C GLN A 46 -7.45 -6.38 -9.24
N PHE A 47 -6.67 -5.33 -9.04
CA PHE A 47 -6.41 -4.73 -7.74
C PHE A 47 -6.29 -3.21 -7.84
N ALA A 48 -6.50 -2.54 -6.72
CA ALA A 48 -6.31 -1.10 -6.58
C ALA A 48 -5.53 -0.81 -5.29
N ILE A 49 -4.41 -0.09 -5.40
CA ILE A 49 -3.61 0.36 -4.28
C ILE A 49 -3.97 1.83 -4.02
N VAL A 50 -4.71 2.09 -2.96
CA VAL A 50 -5.26 3.41 -2.65
C VAL A 50 -4.38 4.13 -1.64
N LYS A 51 -3.96 5.39 -1.93
CA LYS A 51 -3.33 6.22 -0.92
C LYS A 51 -4.25 6.35 0.28
N VAL A 52 -3.81 5.90 1.45
CA VAL A 52 -4.59 6.06 2.68
C VAL A 52 -4.15 7.29 3.46
N SER A 53 -2.85 7.58 3.49
CA SER A 53 -2.30 8.68 4.29
C SER A 53 -0.89 9.09 3.84
N GLU A 54 -0.40 10.19 4.45
CA GLU A 54 0.95 10.71 4.29
C GLU A 54 1.40 11.36 5.61
N GLY A 55 2.64 11.12 6.02
CA GLY A 55 3.19 11.63 7.26
C GLY A 55 2.28 11.30 8.46
N THR A 56 2.08 12.26 9.36
CA THR A 56 1.27 12.06 10.56
C THR A 56 -0.08 12.81 10.54
N SER A 57 -0.45 13.45 9.42
CA SER A 57 -1.62 14.36 9.41
C SER A 57 -2.48 14.28 8.15
N TYR A 58 -1.95 13.87 6.99
CA TYR A 58 -2.75 13.80 5.77
C TYR A 58 -3.45 12.45 5.63
N ARG A 59 -4.78 12.48 5.42
CA ARG A 59 -5.59 11.33 5.02
C ARG A 59 -6.25 11.63 3.69
N ASN A 60 -6.22 10.67 2.76
CA ASN A 60 -6.83 10.83 1.44
C ASN A 60 -8.34 11.04 1.54
N PRO A 61 -8.87 12.22 1.13
CA PRO A 61 -10.29 12.53 1.23
C PRO A 61 -11.16 11.67 0.32
N LYS A 62 -10.60 11.06 -0.74
CA LYS A 62 -11.32 10.14 -1.63
C LYS A 62 -11.12 8.67 -1.26
N GLY A 63 -10.24 8.36 -0.30
CA GLY A 63 -9.78 6.99 -0.02
C GLY A 63 -10.92 6.04 0.30
N ALA A 64 -11.91 6.45 1.11
CA ALA A 64 -13.05 5.61 1.45
C ALA A 64 -13.89 5.24 0.21
N SER A 65 -14.16 6.23 -0.66
CA SER A 65 -14.92 6.00 -1.89
C SER A 65 -14.14 5.14 -2.89
N GLN A 66 -12.82 5.33 -3.00
CA GLN A 66 -11.95 4.54 -3.87
C GLN A 66 -11.88 3.08 -3.41
N ILE A 67 -11.69 2.83 -2.10
CA ILE A 67 -11.69 1.47 -1.53
C ILE A 67 -13.05 0.79 -1.73
N LYS A 68 -14.13 1.50 -1.44
CA LYS A 68 -15.50 1.00 -1.67
C LYS A 68 -15.73 0.66 -3.15
N SER A 69 -15.28 1.52 -4.07
CA SER A 69 -15.39 1.28 -5.51
C SER A 69 -14.56 0.09 -5.96
N ALA A 70 -13.33 -0.09 -5.44
CA ALA A 70 -12.52 -1.27 -5.73
C ALA A 70 -13.25 -2.55 -5.33
N ILE A 71 -13.77 -2.63 -4.11
CA ILE A 71 -14.51 -3.78 -3.60
C ILE A 71 -15.78 -4.05 -4.43
N ALA A 72 -16.54 -3.01 -4.76
CA ALA A 72 -17.77 -3.13 -5.52
C ALA A 72 -17.57 -3.58 -6.98
N ASN A 73 -16.34 -3.48 -7.50
CA ASN A 73 -15.96 -3.91 -8.84
C ASN A 73 -15.00 -5.11 -8.81
N ASP A 74 -15.02 -5.92 -7.76
CA ASP A 74 -14.25 -7.16 -7.58
C ASP A 74 -12.72 -6.98 -7.71
N MET A 75 -12.21 -5.77 -7.50
CA MET A 75 -10.79 -5.51 -7.40
C MET A 75 -10.31 -5.74 -5.97
N MET A 76 -9.16 -6.42 -5.79
CA MET A 76 -8.53 -6.58 -4.49
C MET A 76 -8.10 -5.21 -3.93
N PRO A 77 -8.64 -4.76 -2.79
CA PRO A 77 -8.27 -3.48 -2.22
C PRO A 77 -6.93 -3.59 -1.48
N MET A 78 -6.04 -2.65 -1.74
CA MET A 78 -4.76 -2.46 -1.06
C MET A 78 -4.62 -1.00 -0.68
N GLY A 79 -3.73 -0.69 0.25
CA GLY A 79 -3.45 0.69 0.65
C GLY A 79 -1.98 1.04 0.57
N TYR A 80 -1.66 2.34 0.50
CA TYR A 80 -0.30 2.82 0.72
C TYR A 80 -0.27 4.10 1.55
N HIS A 81 0.83 4.27 2.26
CA HIS A 81 1.18 5.43 3.05
C HIS A 81 2.44 6.07 2.49
N PHE A 82 2.38 7.36 2.14
CA PHE A 82 3.55 8.10 1.71
C PHE A 82 4.40 8.46 2.93
N ALA A 83 5.60 7.91 2.99
CA ALA A 83 6.50 8.04 4.13
C ALA A 83 7.23 9.40 4.12
N THR A 84 7.33 10.03 5.29
CA THR A 84 8.10 11.27 5.50
C THR A 84 9.14 11.12 6.61
N PHE A 85 9.27 9.93 7.21
CA PHE A 85 10.10 9.67 8.38
C PHE A 85 11.60 9.58 8.10
N SER A 86 12.05 9.62 6.85
CA SER A 86 13.46 9.49 6.45
C SER A 86 14.09 8.21 7.03
N SER A 87 15.04 8.33 7.97
CA SER A 87 15.65 7.19 8.68
C SER A 87 15.32 7.17 10.19
N ASN A 88 14.30 7.91 10.61
CA ASN A 88 13.90 7.99 12.01
C ASN A 88 12.88 6.89 12.35
N ALA A 89 13.33 5.83 13.03
CA ALA A 89 12.49 4.70 13.40
C ALA A 89 11.34 5.05 14.36
N SER A 90 11.52 6.05 15.23
CA SER A 90 10.44 6.50 16.13
C SER A 90 9.34 7.22 15.37
N LEU A 91 9.71 8.05 14.38
CA LEU A 91 8.75 8.72 13.50
C LEU A 91 8.07 7.69 12.59
N ALA A 92 8.82 6.71 12.06
CA ALA A 92 8.28 5.63 11.25
C ALA A 92 7.15 4.86 11.97
N LYS A 93 7.30 4.57 13.27
CA LYS A 93 6.25 3.97 14.08
C LYS A 93 5.02 4.89 14.22
N LYS A 94 5.21 6.19 14.43
CA LYS A 94 4.10 7.16 14.52
C LYS A 94 3.34 7.24 13.18
N GLU A 95 4.07 7.29 12.07
CA GLU A 95 3.48 7.29 10.73
C GLU A 95 2.74 5.97 10.44
N ALA A 96 3.29 4.82 10.84
CA ALA A 96 2.60 3.54 10.73
C ALA A 96 1.28 3.51 11.52
N GLN A 97 1.27 4.02 12.75
CA GLN A 97 0.05 4.12 13.57
C GLN A 97 -0.99 5.04 12.90
N TYR A 98 -0.54 6.14 12.30
CA TYR A 98 -1.42 7.02 11.53
C TYR A 98 -1.94 6.34 10.25
N ALA A 99 -1.09 5.60 9.52
CA ALA A 99 -1.48 4.80 8.37
C ALA A 99 -2.53 3.76 8.72
N ILE A 100 -2.33 3.03 9.83
CA ILE A 100 -3.28 2.03 10.36
C ILE A 100 -4.63 2.67 10.71
N SER A 101 -4.60 3.80 11.43
CA SER A 101 -5.83 4.51 11.80
C SER A 101 -6.57 5.02 10.56
N SER A 102 -5.82 5.49 9.56
CA SER A 102 -6.37 5.95 8.28
C SER A 102 -6.95 4.80 7.46
N ALA A 103 -6.23 3.68 7.33
CA ALA A 103 -6.71 2.49 6.64
C ALA A 103 -8.04 1.99 7.23
N LYS A 104 -8.14 1.91 8.56
CA LYS A 104 -9.37 1.54 9.28
C LYS A 104 -10.50 2.53 9.00
N ALA A 105 -10.25 3.83 9.13
CA ALA A 105 -11.26 4.88 8.91
C ALA A 105 -11.76 4.94 7.47
N LEU A 106 -10.92 4.58 6.51
CA LEU A 106 -11.26 4.53 5.08
C LEU A 106 -11.91 3.19 4.66
N GLY A 107 -12.00 2.23 5.57
CA GLY A 107 -12.64 0.94 5.29
C GLY A 107 -11.76 -0.08 4.58
N LEU A 108 -10.42 0.05 4.64
CA LEU A 108 -9.53 -0.97 4.12
C LEU A 108 -9.66 -2.24 4.97
N PRO A 109 -10.03 -3.40 4.38
CA PRO A 109 -10.22 -4.63 5.12
C PRO A 109 -8.94 -5.10 5.82
N LYS A 110 -9.05 -5.69 7.02
CA LYS A 110 -7.94 -6.40 7.64
C LYS A 110 -7.47 -7.55 6.74
N GLY A 111 -6.17 -7.81 6.75
CA GLY A 111 -5.55 -8.77 5.84
C GLY A 111 -5.12 -8.18 4.51
N SER A 112 -5.61 -7.00 4.12
CA SER A 112 -5.15 -6.28 2.93
C SER A 112 -3.68 -5.88 3.06
N TYR A 113 -3.02 -5.67 1.93
CA TYR A 113 -1.69 -5.07 1.90
C TYR A 113 -1.76 -3.58 2.25
N LEU A 114 -0.79 -3.12 3.04
CA LEU A 114 -0.58 -1.71 3.36
C LEU A 114 0.89 -1.36 3.18
N ALA A 115 1.19 -0.64 2.12
CA ALA A 115 2.54 -0.34 1.69
C ALA A 115 3.11 0.90 2.40
N CYS A 116 4.41 0.83 2.71
CA CYS A 116 5.28 1.97 2.95
C CYS A 116 5.77 2.46 1.58
N ASP A 117 5.31 3.60 1.13
CA ASP A 117 5.78 4.28 -0.07
C ASP A 117 6.98 5.16 0.33
N TYR A 118 8.20 4.63 0.06
CA TYR A 118 9.45 5.23 0.49
C TYR A 118 10.24 5.79 -0.71
N GLU A 119 10.02 7.06 -0.96
CA GLU A 119 10.69 7.80 -2.04
C GLU A 119 11.05 9.22 -1.60
N THR A 120 11.73 9.98 -2.45
CA THR A 120 11.98 11.41 -2.19
C THR A 120 10.69 12.21 -2.32
N GLY A 121 10.52 13.20 -1.48
CA GLY A 121 9.38 14.12 -1.51
C GLY A 121 8.87 14.43 -0.11
N GLN A 122 8.14 15.52 0.03
CA GLN A 122 7.54 15.97 1.30
C GLN A 122 8.51 15.98 2.49
N GLY A 123 9.80 16.26 2.23
CA GLY A 123 10.84 16.27 3.24
C GLY A 123 11.46 14.90 3.58
N ASN A 124 11.04 13.84 2.91
CA ASN A 124 11.65 12.52 3.10
C ASN A 124 13.07 12.47 2.52
N ILE A 125 14.07 12.22 3.37
CA ILE A 125 15.49 12.14 3.00
C ILE A 125 15.88 10.67 2.93
N ILE A 126 16.29 10.21 1.74
CA ILE A 126 16.60 8.79 1.49
C ILE A 126 18.10 8.47 1.56
N THR A 127 18.96 9.48 1.80
CA THR A 127 20.44 9.32 1.73
C THR A 127 21.11 9.14 3.09
N ASN A 128 20.37 8.84 4.13
CA ASN A 128 20.89 8.74 5.52
C ASN A 128 21.68 7.44 5.81
N GLY A 129 21.84 6.57 4.82
CA GLY A 129 22.57 5.30 4.90
C GLY A 129 21.65 4.08 4.94
N LYS A 130 22.07 3.04 4.22
CA LYS A 130 21.25 1.84 3.95
C LYS A 130 20.70 1.16 5.20
N SER A 131 21.55 0.95 6.21
CA SER A 131 21.17 0.18 7.40
C SER A 131 20.22 0.94 8.33
N VAL A 132 20.42 2.25 8.52
CA VAL A 132 19.52 3.07 9.36
C VAL A 132 18.17 3.27 8.68
N THR A 133 18.17 3.45 7.36
CA THR A 133 16.96 3.51 6.54
C THR A 133 16.15 2.22 6.65
N ALA A 134 16.79 1.07 6.46
CA ALA A 134 16.12 -0.23 6.58
C ALA A 134 15.54 -0.47 7.98
N LYS A 135 16.23 -0.04 9.05
CA LYS A 135 15.70 -0.12 10.42
C LYS A 135 14.43 0.70 10.59
N ALA A 136 14.37 1.90 10.02
CA ALA A 136 13.18 2.75 10.10
C ALA A 136 12.02 2.14 9.30
N ILE A 137 12.26 1.66 8.09
CA ILE A 137 11.27 0.96 7.26
C ILE A 137 10.75 -0.30 7.97
N LEU A 138 11.63 -1.12 8.55
CA LEU A 138 11.22 -2.30 9.31
C LEU A 138 10.37 -1.93 10.52
N ALA A 139 10.68 -0.83 11.22
CA ALA A 139 9.87 -0.36 12.33
C ALA A 139 8.44 0.03 11.89
N PHE A 140 8.29 0.62 10.70
CA PHE A 140 6.98 0.87 10.07
C PHE A 140 6.26 -0.45 9.74
N MET A 141 6.94 -1.36 9.02
CA MET A 141 6.35 -2.62 8.56
C MET A 141 5.93 -3.54 9.72
N ASP A 142 6.67 -3.51 10.83
CA ASP A 142 6.35 -4.27 12.05
C ASP A 142 5.01 -3.81 12.67
N GLU A 143 4.77 -2.51 12.76
CA GLU A 143 3.50 -1.94 13.25
C GLU A 143 2.34 -2.33 12.31
N ILE A 144 2.55 -2.25 10.99
CA ILE A 144 1.55 -2.67 9.99
C ILE A 144 1.18 -4.14 10.18
N LYS A 145 2.19 -5.02 10.32
CA LYS A 145 1.97 -6.46 10.54
C LYS A 145 1.25 -6.74 11.85
N ALA A 146 1.66 -6.09 12.93
CA ALA A 146 1.02 -6.24 14.25
C ALA A 146 -0.45 -5.80 14.24
N ALA A 147 -0.82 -4.84 13.38
CA ALA A 147 -2.20 -4.40 13.22
C ALA A 147 -3.07 -5.32 12.36
N GLY A 148 -2.51 -6.40 11.80
CA GLY A 148 -3.21 -7.40 10.99
C GLY A 148 -3.31 -7.06 9.50
N TYR A 149 -2.45 -6.16 9.01
CA TYR A 149 -2.24 -5.89 7.58
C TYR A 149 -1.00 -6.61 7.06
N GLN A 150 -0.88 -6.77 5.74
CA GLN A 150 0.31 -7.33 5.10
C GLN A 150 1.22 -6.17 4.69
N PRO A 151 2.45 -6.08 5.24
CA PRO A 151 3.34 -4.97 4.91
C PRO A 151 3.95 -5.15 3.52
N LEU A 152 4.03 -4.04 2.76
CA LEU A 152 4.81 -3.91 1.54
C LEU A 152 5.76 -2.72 1.66
N LEU A 153 6.84 -2.76 0.90
CA LEU A 153 7.73 -1.63 0.67
C LEU A 153 7.69 -1.26 -0.81
N TYR A 154 7.22 -0.03 -1.09
CA TYR A 154 7.37 0.58 -2.41
C TYR A 154 8.58 1.50 -2.42
N ALA A 155 9.42 1.33 -3.42
CA ALA A 155 10.50 2.25 -3.76
C ALA A 155 10.96 2.01 -5.20
N SER A 156 11.69 2.96 -5.79
CA SER A 156 12.33 2.71 -7.09
C SER A 156 13.43 1.66 -6.96
N SER A 157 13.71 0.94 -8.05
CA SER A 157 14.81 -0.03 -8.11
C SER A 157 16.14 0.59 -7.68
N SER A 158 16.41 1.84 -8.08
CA SER A 158 17.61 2.57 -7.66
C SER A 158 17.65 2.82 -6.15
N VAL A 159 16.54 3.21 -5.54
CA VAL A 159 16.46 3.45 -4.08
C VAL A 159 16.65 2.14 -3.31
N LEU A 160 16.01 1.06 -3.75
CA LEU A 160 16.16 -0.27 -3.15
C LEU A 160 17.62 -0.75 -3.17
N GLN A 161 18.32 -0.54 -4.29
CA GLN A 161 19.71 -0.98 -4.44
C GLN A 161 20.71 -0.08 -3.72
N ASN A 162 20.50 1.25 -3.74
CA ASN A 162 21.52 2.20 -3.34
C ASN A 162 21.28 2.85 -1.97
N ASN A 163 20.04 2.93 -1.48
CA ASN A 163 19.68 3.70 -0.28
C ASN A 163 19.10 2.85 0.86
N ILE A 164 18.73 1.61 0.60
CA ILE A 164 18.12 0.70 1.58
C ILE A 164 18.96 -0.58 1.69
N ASN A 165 19.12 -1.12 2.89
CA ASN A 165 19.57 -2.50 3.08
C ASN A 165 18.39 -3.44 2.80
N THR A 166 18.04 -3.57 1.53
CA THR A 166 16.89 -4.36 1.05
C THR A 166 16.98 -5.84 1.43
N PRO A 167 18.16 -6.51 1.41
CA PRO A 167 18.28 -7.88 1.91
C PRO A 167 17.75 -8.07 3.33
N SER A 168 17.91 -7.08 4.21
CA SER A 168 17.36 -7.17 5.58
C SER A 168 15.83 -7.07 5.62
N ILE A 169 15.22 -6.34 4.68
CA ILE A 169 13.77 -6.23 4.53
C ILE A 169 13.20 -7.57 4.07
N VAL A 170 13.69 -8.09 2.94
CA VAL A 170 13.15 -9.33 2.35
C VAL A 170 13.45 -10.57 3.18
N LYS A 171 14.51 -10.57 3.97
CA LYS A 171 14.77 -11.63 4.96
C LYS A 171 13.65 -11.72 6.00
N LYS A 172 13.14 -10.57 6.46
CA LYS A 172 12.07 -10.53 7.46
C LYS A 172 10.67 -10.65 6.85
N TYR A 173 10.48 -10.02 5.70
CA TYR A 173 9.22 -9.98 4.95
C TYR A 173 9.45 -10.43 3.51
N PRO A 174 9.49 -11.74 3.24
CA PRO A 174 9.62 -12.26 1.87
C PRO A 174 8.45 -11.80 1.00
N ASN A 175 8.73 -11.53 -0.29
CA ASN A 175 7.72 -11.10 -1.28
C ASN A 175 7.01 -9.78 -0.91
N SER A 176 7.69 -8.87 -0.21
CA SER A 176 7.12 -7.61 0.26
C SER A 176 7.53 -6.38 -0.56
N LEU A 177 8.16 -6.55 -1.70
CA LEU A 177 8.60 -5.43 -2.53
C LEU A 177 7.56 -5.09 -3.62
N TRP A 178 7.24 -3.81 -3.71
CA TRP A 178 6.57 -3.18 -4.84
C TRP A 178 7.57 -2.24 -5.50
N VAL A 179 8.12 -2.65 -6.65
CA VAL A 179 9.26 -1.98 -7.28
C VAL A 179 8.79 -1.00 -8.34
N ALA A 180 9.13 0.27 -8.19
CA ALA A 180 8.96 1.26 -9.24
C ALA A 180 10.09 1.15 -10.26
N ALA A 181 9.74 0.74 -11.47
CA ALA A 181 10.63 0.69 -12.61
C ALA A 181 9.84 0.89 -13.89
N TYR A 182 10.35 1.75 -14.75
CA TYR A 182 9.66 2.15 -15.98
C TYR A 182 10.52 1.76 -17.18
N ALA A 183 9.91 1.04 -18.14
CA ALA A 183 10.59 0.62 -19.36
C ALA A 183 10.96 1.80 -20.26
N ILE A 184 10.18 2.87 -20.20
CA ILE A 184 10.36 4.11 -20.95
C ILE A 184 9.98 5.31 -20.09
N SER A 185 10.51 6.49 -20.40
CA SER A 185 10.06 7.75 -19.81
C SER A 185 8.74 8.22 -20.44
N GLY A 186 7.88 8.81 -19.63
CA GLY A 186 6.61 9.37 -20.07
C GLY A 186 5.41 8.42 -19.93
N ARG A 187 4.27 8.82 -20.48
CA ARG A 187 3.02 8.09 -20.37
C ARG A 187 3.08 6.76 -21.13
N VAL A 188 2.61 5.70 -20.50
CA VAL A 188 2.46 4.36 -21.10
C VAL A 188 0.98 4.02 -21.15
N ASP A 189 0.44 3.87 -22.37
CA ASP A 189 -0.98 3.54 -22.58
C ASP A 189 -1.28 2.03 -22.52
N LYS A 190 -0.23 1.19 -22.65
CA LYS A 190 -0.35 -0.27 -22.56
C LYS A 190 0.77 -0.85 -21.71
N PRO A 191 0.48 -1.85 -20.85
CA PRO A 191 1.50 -2.48 -20.04
C PRO A 191 2.48 -3.27 -20.90
N ASN A 192 3.76 -3.20 -20.55
CA ASN A 192 4.80 -4.02 -21.17
C ASN A 192 5.23 -5.14 -20.21
N PHE A 193 4.57 -6.27 -20.26
CA PHE A 193 4.86 -7.44 -19.40
C PHE A 193 6.20 -8.14 -19.71
N LYS A 194 6.91 -7.71 -20.76
CA LYS A 194 8.27 -8.20 -21.04
C LYS A 194 9.33 -7.45 -20.24
N TYR A 195 8.96 -6.30 -19.66
CA TYR A 195 9.85 -5.50 -18.83
C TYR A 195 9.64 -5.82 -17.37
N PHE A 196 10.64 -6.43 -16.76
CA PHE A 196 10.74 -6.57 -15.32
C PHE A 196 12.12 -6.06 -14.90
N PRO A 197 12.22 -5.20 -13.88
CA PRO A 197 13.51 -4.74 -13.39
C PRO A 197 14.28 -5.93 -12.82
N SER A 198 15.57 -6.02 -13.14
CA SER A 198 16.47 -6.91 -12.41
C SER A 198 16.69 -6.34 -11.01
N MET A 199 16.56 -7.20 -10.02
CA MET A 199 16.78 -6.88 -8.60
C MET A 199 17.86 -7.81 -8.04
N ASP A 200 18.98 -7.94 -8.78
CA ASP A 200 20.10 -8.79 -8.39
C ASP A 200 20.63 -8.42 -6.99
N GLY A 201 20.77 -9.40 -6.12
CA GLY A 201 21.24 -9.22 -4.76
C GLY A 201 20.17 -8.75 -3.76
N VAL A 202 18.89 -8.83 -4.12
CA VAL A 202 17.75 -8.48 -3.25
C VAL A 202 16.91 -9.71 -2.95
#